data_ad02eb7ebc2599c84fae984b3767a4bd
#
_entry.id   ad02eb7ebc2599c84fae984b3767a4bd
#
_cell.length_a   1.000
_cell.length_b   1.000
_cell.length_c   1.000
_cell.angle_alpha   90.00
_cell.angle_beta   90.00
_cell.angle_gamma   90.00
#
_symmetry.space_group_name_H-M   'P 1'
#
loop_
_entity.id
_entity.type
_entity.pdbx_description
1 polymer ?
#
loop_
_entity_poly.entity_id
_entity_poly.type
_entity_poly.pdbx_seq_one_letter_code
_entity_poly.pdbx_strand_id
1 'polypeptide(L)'
;MSRTDPDNPARPMPGTVLCPLDEIASPGARGFRFRVDAAVFAGFVVRRGEVLVGYVDSCPHAGWPLAGPSGRFLTRDNDLILCGGHAALFRIEDGVSVAGPCENMTLTPWPVRLVDGAVVTG
;
A
#
# COMPACT_ATOMS: atom_id res chain seq x y z
N MET A 1 16.13 8.95 5.43
CA MET A 1 15.26 9.06 4.25
C MET A 1 13.88 8.49 4.59
N SER A 2 12.83 9.25 4.30
CA SER A 2 11.46 8.82 4.58
C SER A 2 11.01 7.74 3.60
N ARG A 3 10.14 6.81 4.04
CA ARG A 3 9.55 5.80 3.15
C ARG A 3 8.72 6.41 2.03
N THR A 4 8.18 7.62 2.24
CA THR A 4 7.37 8.32 1.24
C THR A 4 8.21 9.15 0.28
N ASP A 5 9.53 9.24 0.49
CA ASP A 5 10.44 10.03 -0.35
C ASP A 5 10.52 9.40 -1.74
N PRO A 6 10.18 10.15 -2.82
CA PRO A 6 10.26 9.62 -4.18
C PRO A 6 11.70 9.29 -4.61
N ASP A 7 12.69 9.86 -3.95
CA ASP A 7 14.10 9.60 -4.24
C ASP A 7 14.68 8.45 -3.42
N ASN A 8 13.84 7.71 -2.68
CA ASN A 8 14.27 6.55 -1.91
C ASN A 8 14.89 5.50 -2.84
N PRO A 9 16.20 5.15 -2.66
CA PRO A 9 16.87 4.21 -3.55
C PRO A 9 16.29 2.79 -3.50
N ALA A 10 15.56 2.43 -2.45
CA ALA A 10 14.90 1.13 -2.35
C ALA A 10 13.58 1.09 -3.09
N ARG A 11 13.04 2.24 -3.51
CA ARG A 11 11.78 2.27 -4.27
C ARG A 11 12.01 1.65 -5.64
N PRO A 12 11.21 0.64 -6.04
CA PRO A 12 11.40 0.01 -7.36
C PRO A 12 11.10 1.00 -8.48
N MET A 13 11.87 0.88 -9.56
CA MET A 13 11.66 1.73 -10.74
C MET A 13 10.32 1.39 -11.41
N PRO A 14 9.70 2.38 -12.09
CA PRO A 14 8.51 2.11 -12.90
C PRO A 14 8.77 0.97 -13.88
N GLY A 15 7.78 0.08 -14.03
CA GLY A 15 7.92 -1.10 -14.89
C GLY A 15 8.43 -2.33 -14.18
N THR A 16 8.67 -2.27 -12.87
CA THR A 16 9.09 -3.44 -12.09
C THR A 16 7.92 -4.40 -11.89
N VAL A 17 8.10 -5.66 -12.23
CA VAL A 17 7.10 -6.71 -12.01
C VAL A 17 7.12 -7.09 -10.54
N LEU A 18 5.96 -6.99 -9.87
CA LEU A 18 5.82 -7.33 -8.45
C LEU A 18 5.42 -8.78 -8.25
N CYS A 19 4.36 -9.21 -8.92
CA CYS A 19 3.84 -10.58 -8.80
C CYS A 19 2.79 -10.83 -9.86
N PRO A 20 2.43 -12.11 -10.13
CA PRO A 20 1.23 -12.41 -10.90
C PRO A 20 -0.02 -11.92 -10.17
N LEU A 21 -1.03 -11.52 -10.92
CA LEU A 21 -2.28 -11.00 -10.34
C LEU A 21 -2.95 -12.00 -9.40
N ASP A 22 -2.91 -13.28 -9.74
CA ASP A 22 -3.57 -14.32 -8.95
C ASP A 22 -2.87 -14.62 -7.61
N GLU A 23 -1.71 -14.03 -7.36
CA GLU A 23 -1.07 -14.10 -6.04
C GLU A 23 -1.64 -13.08 -5.05
N ILE A 24 -2.51 -12.18 -5.50
CA ILE A 24 -3.24 -11.28 -4.61
C ILE A 24 -4.69 -11.73 -4.56
N ALA A 25 -5.19 -12.01 -3.36
CA ALA A 25 -6.59 -12.39 -3.17
C ALA A 25 -7.53 -11.28 -3.65
N SER A 26 -8.72 -11.64 -4.15
CA SER A 26 -9.71 -10.67 -4.59
C SER A 26 -11.06 -10.94 -3.89
N PRO A 27 -11.56 -10.01 -3.06
CA PRO A 27 -10.89 -8.78 -2.61
C PRO A 27 -9.75 -9.09 -1.64
N GLY A 28 -8.72 -8.26 -1.66
CA GLY A 28 -7.60 -8.45 -0.75
C GLY A 28 -6.48 -7.47 -1.00
N ALA A 29 -5.37 -7.67 -0.30
CA ALA A 29 -4.19 -6.84 -0.42
C ALA A 29 -2.93 -7.64 -0.15
N ARG A 30 -1.81 -7.17 -0.70
CA ARG A 30 -0.51 -7.78 -0.48
C ARG A 30 0.54 -6.70 -0.27
N GLY A 31 1.40 -6.87 0.73
CA GLY A 31 2.52 -6.00 1.00
C GLY A 31 3.77 -6.42 0.23
N PHE A 32 4.58 -5.42 -0.09
CA PHE A 32 5.87 -5.59 -0.75
C PHE A 32 6.91 -4.76 -0.03
N ARG A 33 8.10 -5.32 0.13
CA ARG A 33 9.17 -4.64 0.82
C ARG A 33 10.46 -4.77 0.04
N PHE A 34 11.15 -3.65 -0.15
CA PHE A 34 12.41 -3.57 -0.87
C PHE A 34 13.46 -2.93 0.02
N ARG A 35 14.70 -3.38 -0.12
CA ARG A 35 15.80 -2.85 0.66
C ARG A 35 17.02 -2.66 -0.23
N VAL A 36 17.64 -1.48 -0.15
CA VAL A 36 18.93 -1.18 -0.77
C VAL A 36 19.79 -0.54 0.30
N ASP A 37 20.84 -1.26 0.73
CA ASP A 37 21.69 -0.87 1.87
C ASP A 37 20.83 -0.59 3.11
N ALA A 38 20.90 0.61 3.68
CA ALA A 38 20.10 1.01 4.83
C ALA A 38 18.71 1.56 4.44
N ALA A 39 18.46 1.78 3.16
CA ALA A 39 17.19 2.30 2.70
C ALA A 39 16.15 1.19 2.58
N VAL A 40 14.92 1.48 3.02
CA VAL A 40 13.80 0.54 2.94
C VAL A 40 12.64 1.23 2.26
N PHE A 41 12.01 0.55 1.29
CA PHE A 41 10.74 0.94 0.72
C PHE A 41 9.73 -0.16 0.99
N ALA A 42 8.57 0.21 1.49
CA ALA A 42 7.46 -0.70 1.70
C ALA A 42 6.20 -0.11 1.07
N GLY A 43 5.49 -0.93 0.32
CA GLY A 43 4.23 -0.56 -0.30
C GLY A 43 3.27 -1.73 -0.22
N PHE A 44 2.01 -1.49 -0.55
CA PHE A 44 1.03 -2.55 -0.66
C PHE A 44 0.10 -2.29 -1.83
N VAL A 45 -0.46 -3.37 -2.35
CA VAL A 45 -1.40 -3.32 -3.48
C VAL A 45 -2.71 -3.93 -3.02
N VAL A 46 -3.79 -3.20 -3.24
CA VAL A 46 -5.15 -3.68 -2.99
C VAL A 46 -5.75 -4.14 -4.31
N ARG A 47 -6.33 -5.34 -4.30
CA ARG A 47 -6.99 -5.91 -5.49
C ARG A 47 -8.49 -6.04 -5.26
N ARG A 48 -9.26 -5.57 -6.24
CA ARG A 48 -10.71 -5.80 -6.31
C ARG A 48 -11.05 -6.20 -7.74
N GLY A 49 -11.14 -7.51 -8.00
CA GLY A 49 -11.26 -8.02 -9.35
C GLY A 49 -10.00 -7.75 -10.15
N GLU A 50 -10.10 -6.97 -11.22
CA GLU A 50 -8.95 -6.53 -12.01
C GLU A 50 -8.51 -5.10 -11.68
N VAL A 51 -9.18 -4.47 -10.72
CA VAL A 51 -8.82 -3.12 -10.26
C VAL A 51 -7.71 -3.24 -9.23
N LEU A 52 -6.62 -2.50 -9.45
CA LEU A 52 -5.46 -2.47 -8.59
C LEU A 52 -5.20 -1.05 -8.13
N VAL A 53 -4.94 -0.89 -6.82
CA VAL A 53 -4.56 0.39 -6.24
C VAL A 53 -3.37 0.14 -5.32
N GLY A 54 -2.32 0.93 -5.47
CA GLY A 54 -1.13 0.81 -4.63
C GLY A 54 -0.90 2.05 -3.78
N TYR A 55 -0.38 1.83 -2.58
CA TYR A 55 -0.01 2.90 -1.65
C TYR A 55 1.30 2.56 -0.96
N VAL A 56 2.03 3.60 -0.55
CA VAL A 56 3.19 3.42 0.32
C VAL A 56 2.71 2.96 1.69
N ASP A 57 3.37 1.96 2.26
CA ASP A 57 3.02 1.39 3.56
C ASP A 57 3.57 2.28 4.68
N SER A 58 2.92 3.41 4.88
CA SER A 58 3.29 4.38 5.91
C SER A 58 2.06 5.16 6.32
N CYS A 59 1.69 5.06 7.59
CA CYS A 59 0.58 5.83 8.14
C CYS A 59 0.93 7.32 8.09
N PRO A 60 0.11 8.18 7.45
CA PRO A 60 0.43 9.60 7.34
C PRO A 60 0.47 10.32 8.69
N HIS A 61 -0.18 9.75 9.73
CA HIS A 61 -0.18 10.31 11.06
C HIS A 61 1.17 10.10 11.77
N ALA A 62 1.74 8.89 11.70
CA ALA A 62 2.90 8.53 12.51
C ALA A 62 4.04 7.86 11.72
N GLY A 63 3.87 7.60 10.43
CA GLY A 63 4.89 6.93 9.61
C GLY A 63 5.05 5.44 9.89
N TRP A 64 4.13 4.85 10.64
CA TRP A 64 4.20 3.43 11.01
C TRP A 64 3.66 2.55 9.88
N PRO A 65 4.11 1.28 9.80
CA PRO A 65 3.49 0.34 8.88
C PRO A 65 2.01 0.17 9.16
N LEU A 66 1.19 0.22 8.09
CA LEU A 66 -0.27 0.12 8.22
C LEU A 66 -0.73 -1.22 8.73
N ALA A 67 -0.11 -2.31 8.25
CA ALA A 67 -0.53 -3.66 8.61
C ALA A 67 -0.37 -3.97 10.10
N GLY A 68 0.60 -3.34 10.75
CA GLY A 68 0.87 -3.60 12.16
C GLY A 68 1.19 -5.07 12.44
N PRO A 69 1.00 -5.54 13.67
CA PRO A 69 1.31 -6.92 14.05
C PRO A 69 0.44 -7.97 13.36
N SER A 70 -0.79 -7.61 12.95
CA SER A 70 -1.71 -8.55 12.31
C SER A 70 -1.37 -8.88 10.87
N GLY A 71 -0.57 -8.03 10.20
CA GLY A 71 -0.26 -8.16 8.79
C GLY A 71 -1.42 -7.83 7.85
N ARG A 72 -2.52 -7.30 8.38
CA ARG A 72 -3.71 -6.99 7.59
C ARG A 72 -3.73 -5.52 7.20
N PHE A 73 -3.97 -5.26 5.90
CA PHE A 73 -4.12 -3.90 5.37
C PHE A 73 -5.58 -3.47 5.26
N LEU A 74 -6.52 -4.40 5.26
CA LEU A 74 -7.92 -4.12 5.03
C LEU A 74 -8.76 -4.43 6.28
N THR A 75 -9.90 -3.75 6.37
CA THR A 75 -10.91 -4.06 7.38
C THR A 75 -11.48 -5.46 7.16
N ARG A 76 -12.26 -5.94 8.13
CA ARG A 76 -12.86 -7.27 8.07
C ARG A 76 -13.68 -7.50 6.81
N ASP A 77 -14.39 -6.47 6.35
CA ASP A 77 -15.25 -6.55 5.17
C ASP A 77 -14.50 -6.22 3.87
N ASN A 78 -13.20 -5.96 3.94
CA ASN A 78 -12.35 -5.59 2.79
C ASN A 78 -12.83 -4.34 2.05
N ASP A 79 -13.48 -3.43 2.74
CA ASP A 79 -14.05 -2.21 2.16
C ASP A 79 -13.21 -0.95 2.42
N LEU A 80 -12.33 -0.98 3.42
CA LEU A 80 -11.48 0.13 3.79
C LEU A 80 -10.08 -0.36 4.13
N ILE A 81 -9.10 0.55 3.98
CA ILE A 81 -7.72 0.31 4.42
C ILE A 81 -7.63 0.67 5.90
N LEU A 82 -7.03 -0.19 6.69
CA LEU A 82 -6.91 -0.04 8.13
C LEU A 82 -5.47 0.21 8.53
N CYS A 83 -5.26 1.25 9.34
CA CYS A 83 -4.01 1.42 10.07
C CYS A 83 -4.13 0.67 11.41
N GLY A 84 -3.50 -0.48 11.53
CA GLY A 84 -3.64 -1.36 12.70
C GLY A 84 -3.15 -0.76 13.99
N GLY A 85 -2.24 0.22 13.94
CA GLY A 85 -1.69 0.85 15.14
C GLY A 85 -2.60 1.90 15.76
N HIS A 86 -3.44 2.57 14.97
CA HIS A 86 -4.22 3.72 15.42
C HIS A 86 -5.71 3.65 15.06
N ALA A 87 -6.15 2.55 14.47
CA ALA A 87 -7.54 2.36 14.02
C ALA A 87 -8.00 3.45 13.03
N ALA A 88 -7.07 4.10 12.32
CA ALA A 88 -7.42 5.02 11.25
C ALA A 88 -7.92 4.22 10.04
N LEU A 89 -8.90 4.77 9.35
CA LEU A 89 -9.51 4.13 8.18
C LEU A 89 -9.37 5.02 6.95
N PHE A 90 -9.05 4.42 5.82
CA PHE A 90 -8.82 5.12 4.56
C PHE A 90 -9.62 4.47 3.45
N ARG A 91 -10.08 5.28 2.51
CA ARG A 91 -10.76 4.77 1.32
C ARG A 91 -9.77 4.07 0.40
N ILE A 92 -10.21 2.97 -0.20
CA ILE A 92 -9.34 2.20 -1.12
C ILE A 92 -9.08 3.00 -2.39
N GLU A 93 -10.09 3.70 -2.91
CA GLU A 93 -10.06 4.35 -4.22
C GLU A 93 -9.04 5.48 -4.30
N ASP A 94 -8.89 6.25 -3.23
CA ASP A 94 -8.04 7.46 -3.24
C ASP A 94 -7.17 7.61 -2.01
N GLY A 95 -7.28 6.71 -1.02
CA GLY A 95 -6.47 6.76 0.18
C GLY A 95 -6.82 7.86 1.16
N VAL A 96 -7.97 8.53 0.98
CA VAL A 96 -8.40 9.61 1.87
C VAL A 96 -8.90 9.04 3.18
N SER A 97 -8.48 9.62 4.30
CA SER A 97 -8.93 9.21 5.63
C SER A 97 -10.41 9.49 5.83
N VAL A 98 -11.14 8.50 6.36
CA VAL A 98 -12.57 8.63 6.68
C VAL A 98 -12.85 8.53 8.17
N ALA A 99 -11.89 8.09 8.97
CA ALA A 99 -12.05 7.96 10.42
C ALA A 99 -10.71 7.83 11.12
N GLY A 100 -10.69 8.14 12.40
CA GLY A 100 -9.52 7.98 13.26
C GLY A 100 -8.63 9.22 13.32
N PRO A 101 -7.42 9.10 13.91
CA PRO A 101 -6.56 10.25 14.17
C PRO A 101 -5.94 10.89 12.93
N CYS A 102 -6.05 10.23 11.77
CA CYS A 102 -5.48 10.73 10.51
C CYS A 102 -6.50 11.51 9.69
N GLU A 103 -7.55 12.06 10.31
CA GLU A 103 -8.58 12.80 9.61
C GLU A 103 -7.98 13.90 8.74
N ASN A 104 -8.48 14.03 7.50
CA ASN A 104 -7.99 14.95 6.48
C ASN A 104 -6.60 14.63 5.92
N MET A 105 -6.03 13.47 6.26
CA MET A 105 -4.78 13.00 5.67
C MET A 105 -5.06 12.00 4.56
N THR A 106 -4.09 11.82 3.68
CA THR A 106 -4.21 10.91 2.54
C THR A 106 -2.98 10.02 2.48
N LEU A 107 -3.19 8.73 2.20
CA LEU A 107 -2.09 7.81 1.95
C LEU A 107 -1.32 8.25 0.70
N THR A 108 -0.01 8.02 0.70
CA THR A 108 0.83 8.34 -0.46
C THR A 108 0.62 7.29 -1.54
N PRO A 109 0.21 7.68 -2.76
CA PRO A 109 0.02 6.72 -3.84
C PRO A 109 1.33 6.04 -4.25
N TRP A 110 1.23 4.78 -4.59
CA TRP A 110 2.28 4.00 -5.23
C TRP A 110 1.68 3.40 -6.50
N PRO A 111 1.86 4.08 -7.65
CA PRO A 111 1.18 3.64 -8.88
C PRO A 111 1.53 2.22 -9.26
N VAL A 112 0.50 1.45 -9.58
CA VAL A 112 0.62 0.08 -10.08
C VAL A 112 -0.38 -0.12 -11.21
N ARG A 113 -0.10 -1.09 -12.08
CA ARG A 113 -0.98 -1.42 -13.21
C ARG A 113 -0.88 -2.91 -13.52
N LEU A 114 -1.86 -3.39 -14.26
CA LEU A 114 -1.90 -4.77 -14.72
C LEU A 114 -1.34 -4.84 -16.14
N VAL A 115 -0.31 -5.67 -16.34
CA VAL A 115 0.33 -5.89 -17.64
C VAL A 115 0.48 -7.39 -17.85
N ASP A 116 -0.18 -7.94 -18.86
CA ASP A 116 -0.09 -9.36 -19.22
C ASP A 116 -0.31 -10.30 -18.02
N GLY A 117 -1.29 -9.97 -17.18
CA GLY A 117 -1.62 -10.77 -16.01
C GLY A 117 -0.69 -10.58 -14.82
N ALA A 118 0.24 -9.64 -14.87
CA ALA A 118 1.15 -9.34 -13.79
C ALA A 118 0.93 -7.94 -13.23
N VAL A 119 1.16 -7.79 -11.93
CA VAL A 119 1.13 -6.48 -11.26
C VAL A 119 2.48 -5.82 -11.44
N VAL A 120 2.49 -4.64 -12.02
CA VAL A 120 3.70 -3.91 -12.41
C VAL A 120 3.64 -2.50 -11.85
N THR A 121 4.76 -1.97 -11.36
CA THR A 121 4.83 -0.57 -10.93
C THR A 121 4.65 0.37 -12.12
N GLY A 122 3.93 1.45 -11.86
CA GLY A 122 3.59 2.41 -12.91
C GLY A 122 4.58 3.53 -13.11
#